data_c44a7e962ba79eca900ae483fc3d1297
#
_entry.id   c44a7e962ba79eca900ae483fc3d1297
#
_cell.length_a   1.000
_cell.length_b   1.000
_cell.length_c   1.000
_cell.angle_alpha   90.00
_cell.angle_beta   90.00
_cell.angle_gamma   90.00
#
_symmetry.space_group_name_H-M   'P 1'
#
loop_
_entity.id
_entity.type
_entity.pdbx_description
1 polymer ?
#
loop_
_entity_poly.entity_id
_entity_poly.type
_entity_poly.pdbx_seq_one_letter_code
_entity_poly.pdbx_strand_id
1 'polypeptide(L)'
;MQIKGIRPWLRQEMEKGRLYVTLAELRSAFPEQTEANLKSSLTRASADNIIANGWQGFYLLLPASYAKRRGLPPGLYIDGLMRYLGKPYCVGLLSAAEIYGAAPQQPMTFTVMTSNPPPRNRRNSNSELVFVAKREFNKGIPDELLRKIKIKTGYLSVSTPEVTALSLLQYPKVSGGLSHVLTVLEELLETCDFSRLPDCIGEYIPISCFQRLGYMSECILKNHTIGEQLHLHLIRHSKGRYQAIRLDSSAPREKKGFYSKRWKIHINTHLVSDSDDT
;
A
#
# COMPACT_ATOMS: atom_id res chain seq x y z
N MET A 1 26.16 25.04 -21.90
CA MET A 1 26.84 23.92 -22.56
C MET A 1 25.80 22.88 -22.92
N GLN A 2 25.47 22.74 -24.21
CA GLN A 2 24.47 21.74 -24.64
C GLN A 2 25.07 20.33 -24.49
N ILE A 3 24.42 19.50 -23.69
CA ILE A 3 24.88 18.11 -23.49
C ILE A 3 24.59 17.30 -24.75
N LYS A 4 25.62 16.88 -25.45
CA LYS A 4 25.49 16.03 -26.63
C LYS A 4 25.28 14.58 -26.21
N GLY A 5 24.03 14.10 -26.32
CA GLY A 5 23.69 12.69 -26.17
C GLY A 5 22.85 12.34 -24.92
N ILE A 6 22.06 11.30 -25.05
CA ILE A 6 21.07 10.86 -24.04
C ILE A 6 21.76 10.35 -22.77
N ARG A 7 22.83 9.56 -22.85
CA ARG A 7 23.54 9.02 -21.67
C ARG A 7 24.14 10.10 -20.76
N PRO A 8 24.90 11.09 -21.27
CA PRO A 8 25.37 12.22 -20.45
C PRO A 8 24.21 12.99 -19.81
N TRP A 9 23.13 13.20 -20.55
CA TRP A 9 21.94 13.89 -20.03
C TRP A 9 21.30 13.10 -18.88
N LEU A 10 21.10 11.78 -19.00
CA LEU A 10 20.58 10.94 -17.93
C LEU A 10 21.46 11.02 -16.67
N ARG A 11 22.78 11.03 -16.81
CA ARG A 11 23.69 11.20 -15.67
C ARG A 11 23.54 12.56 -15.01
N GLN A 12 23.43 13.61 -15.80
CA GLN A 12 23.19 14.96 -15.28
C GLN A 12 21.85 15.05 -14.52
N GLU A 13 20.81 14.41 -15.03
CA GLU A 13 19.52 14.35 -14.30
C GLU A 13 19.65 13.60 -12.96
N MET A 14 20.47 12.54 -12.91
CA MET A 14 20.79 11.86 -11.64
C MET A 14 21.56 12.76 -10.67
N GLU A 15 22.52 13.56 -11.17
CA GLU A 15 23.29 14.52 -10.35
C GLU A 15 22.38 15.60 -9.75
N LYS A 16 21.28 15.94 -10.41
CA LYS A 16 20.21 16.83 -9.89
C LYS A 16 19.31 16.11 -8.85
N GLY A 17 19.58 14.85 -8.52
CA GLY A 17 18.81 14.06 -7.58
C GLY A 17 17.55 13.42 -8.16
N ARG A 18 17.32 13.48 -9.49
CA ARG A 18 16.20 12.82 -10.13
C ARG A 18 16.40 11.31 -10.15
N LEU A 19 15.32 10.57 -9.92
CA LEU A 19 15.32 9.10 -9.89
C LEU A 19 14.47 8.47 -10.99
N TYR A 20 13.83 9.28 -11.82
CA TYR A 20 13.12 8.82 -13.00
C TYR A 20 13.04 9.91 -14.05
N VAL A 21 12.83 9.50 -15.30
CA VAL A 21 12.51 10.35 -16.43
C VAL A 21 11.42 9.70 -17.27
N THR A 22 10.66 10.51 -17.98
CA THR A 22 9.61 10.06 -18.91
C THR A 22 10.08 10.15 -20.36
N LEU A 23 9.43 9.37 -21.24
CA LEU A 23 9.69 9.44 -22.68
C LEU A 23 9.34 10.83 -23.23
N ALA A 24 8.33 11.50 -22.69
CA ALA A 24 7.95 12.86 -23.08
C ALA A 24 9.07 13.86 -22.79
N GLU A 25 9.71 13.79 -21.61
CA GLU A 25 10.85 14.63 -21.26
C GLU A 25 12.06 14.36 -22.15
N LEU A 26 12.31 13.09 -22.49
CA LEU A 26 13.39 12.73 -23.42
C LEU A 26 13.15 13.30 -24.82
N ARG A 27 11.93 13.21 -25.33
CA ARG A 27 11.57 13.83 -26.62
C ARG A 27 11.73 15.34 -26.61
N SER A 28 11.33 15.99 -25.52
CA SER A 28 11.50 17.43 -25.37
C SER A 28 12.97 17.85 -25.27
N ALA A 29 13.82 17.05 -24.63
CA ALA A 29 15.27 17.31 -24.50
C ALA A 29 16.04 17.04 -25.80
N PHE A 30 15.52 16.14 -26.66
CA PHE A 30 16.17 15.70 -27.90
C PHE A 30 15.19 15.69 -29.08
N PRO A 31 14.63 16.84 -29.47
CA PRO A 31 13.58 16.90 -30.50
C PRO A 31 14.05 16.45 -31.91
N GLU A 32 15.37 16.54 -32.17
CA GLU A 32 16.00 16.11 -33.43
C GLU A 32 16.22 14.58 -33.50
N GLN A 33 16.05 13.83 -32.41
CA GLN A 33 16.27 12.40 -32.40
C GLN A 33 15.04 11.63 -32.92
N THR A 34 15.29 10.69 -33.82
CA THR A 34 14.24 9.77 -34.27
C THR A 34 13.83 8.80 -33.17
N GLU A 35 12.60 8.29 -33.24
CA GLU A 35 12.11 7.26 -32.29
C GLU A 35 13.02 6.03 -32.23
N ALA A 36 13.56 5.60 -33.38
CA ALA A 36 14.49 4.48 -33.47
C ALA A 36 15.80 4.76 -32.71
N ASN A 37 16.34 5.98 -32.85
CA ASN A 37 17.56 6.40 -32.17
C ASN A 37 17.35 6.54 -30.65
N LEU A 38 16.21 7.11 -30.23
CA LEU A 38 15.83 7.18 -28.82
C LEU A 38 15.75 5.78 -28.20
N LYS A 39 15.00 4.86 -28.86
CA LYS A 39 14.87 3.48 -28.39
C LYS A 39 16.21 2.75 -28.30
N SER A 40 17.05 2.86 -29.33
CA SER A 40 18.39 2.27 -29.34
C SER A 40 19.28 2.83 -28.20
N SER A 41 19.24 4.14 -27.97
CA SER A 41 19.99 4.79 -26.89
C SER A 41 19.52 4.37 -25.50
N LEU A 42 18.19 4.23 -25.29
CA LEU A 42 17.62 3.72 -24.04
C LEU A 42 17.95 2.26 -23.80
N THR A 43 17.94 1.42 -24.84
CA THR A 43 18.39 0.03 -24.75
C THR A 43 19.83 -0.08 -24.28
N ARG A 44 20.72 0.75 -24.85
CA ARG A 44 22.13 0.81 -24.44
C ARG A 44 22.30 1.34 -23.01
N ALA A 45 21.54 2.39 -22.63
CA ALA A 45 21.59 2.91 -21.27
C ALA A 45 21.09 1.89 -20.24
N SER A 46 20.12 1.05 -20.60
CA SER A 46 19.65 -0.06 -19.76
C SER A 46 20.70 -1.18 -19.64
N ALA A 47 21.40 -1.53 -20.74
CA ALA A 47 22.50 -2.49 -20.72
C ALA A 47 23.65 -2.04 -19.81
N ASP A 48 23.93 -0.74 -19.79
CA ASP A 48 24.97 -0.13 -18.95
C ASP A 48 24.50 0.12 -17.50
N ASN A 49 23.30 -0.34 -17.11
CA ASN A 49 22.68 -0.11 -15.79
C ASN A 49 22.57 1.38 -15.39
N ILE A 50 22.46 2.30 -16.36
CA ILE A 50 22.18 3.73 -16.11
C ILE A 50 20.71 3.90 -15.82
N ILE A 51 19.84 3.13 -16.51
CA ILE A 51 18.40 3.13 -16.30
C ILE A 51 17.89 1.69 -16.10
N ALA A 52 16.74 1.59 -15.44
CA ALA A 52 15.90 0.38 -15.48
C ALA A 52 14.57 0.71 -16.16
N ASN A 53 14.11 -0.22 -17.01
CA ASN A 53 12.79 -0.14 -17.62
C ASN A 53 11.73 -0.45 -16.57
N GLY A 54 11.01 0.57 -16.12
CA GLY A 54 9.92 0.43 -15.18
C GLY A 54 8.60 0.09 -15.90
N TRP A 55 7.99 1.09 -16.47
CA TRP A 55 6.73 1.00 -17.24
C TRP A 55 6.93 1.66 -18.60
N GLN A 56 6.01 1.41 -19.52
CA GLN A 56 6.11 2.00 -20.85
C GLN A 56 6.21 3.53 -20.77
N GLY A 57 7.33 4.08 -21.29
CA GLY A 57 7.60 5.50 -21.27
C GLY A 57 8.02 6.09 -19.91
N PHE A 58 8.22 5.27 -18.88
CA PHE A 58 8.72 5.67 -17.57
C PHE A 58 9.99 4.89 -17.23
N TYR A 59 11.10 5.59 -17.08
CA TYR A 59 12.44 5.01 -16.90
C TYR A 59 13.00 5.40 -15.54
N LEU A 60 13.41 4.41 -14.75
CA LEU A 60 14.08 4.64 -13.48
C LEU A 60 15.56 4.96 -13.73
N LEU A 61 16.06 6.01 -13.15
CA LEU A 61 17.47 6.35 -13.14
C LEU A 61 18.16 5.58 -12.01
N LEU A 62 19.28 4.93 -12.28
CA LEU A 62 20.00 4.08 -11.33
C LEU A 62 21.30 4.74 -10.86
N PRO A 63 21.30 5.49 -9.75
CA PRO A 63 22.52 5.93 -9.09
C PRO A 63 23.44 4.74 -8.78
N ALA A 64 24.75 4.97 -8.67
CA ALA A 64 25.74 3.91 -8.47
C ALA A 64 25.43 2.96 -7.30
N SER A 65 24.83 3.48 -6.22
CA SER A 65 24.37 2.71 -5.06
C SER A 65 23.28 1.69 -5.37
N TYR A 66 22.51 1.90 -6.44
CA TYR A 66 21.41 1.03 -6.85
C TYR A 66 21.69 0.26 -8.16
N ALA A 67 22.75 0.62 -8.88
CA ALA A 67 23.08 0.02 -10.19
C ALA A 67 23.28 -1.50 -10.11
N LYS A 68 23.98 -2.00 -9.06
CA LYS A 68 24.17 -3.43 -8.82
C LYS A 68 22.88 -4.19 -8.58
N ARG A 69 21.89 -3.54 -7.96
CA ARG A 69 20.59 -4.12 -7.63
C ARG A 69 19.59 -4.02 -8.78
N ARG A 70 19.92 -3.33 -9.86
CA ARG A 70 19.10 -3.07 -11.05
C ARG A 70 17.69 -2.55 -10.73
N GLY A 71 17.53 -1.81 -9.62
CA GLY A 71 16.24 -1.27 -9.22
C GLY A 71 16.32 -0.36 -8.01
N LEU A 72 15.38 0.56 -7.93
CA LEU A 72 15.17 1.47 -6.80
C LEU A 72 14.15 0.89 -5.82
N PRO A 73 14.23 1.24 -4.54
CA PRO A 73 13.13 1.03 -3.60
C PRO A 73 11.84 1.73 -4.12
N PRO A 74 10.71 1.02 -4.16
CA PRO A 74 9.47 1.57 -4.73
C PRO A 74 9.02 2.90 -4.09
N GLY A 75 9.21 3.07 -2.79
CA GLY A 75 8.87 4.31 -2.09
C GLY A 75 9.54 5.56 -2.67
N LEU A 76 10.67 5.42 -3.36
CA LEU A 76 11.39 6.58 -3.93
C LEU A 76 10.80 7.10 -5.25
N TYR A 77 10.01 6.30 -5.96
CA TYR A 77 9.51 6.66 -7.30
C TYR A 77 8.00 6.46 -7.49
N ILE A 78 7.33 5.81 -6.54
CA ILE A 78 5.92 5.43 -6.71
C ILE A 78 5.00 6.64 -6.91
N ASP A 79 5.22 7.75 -6.22
CA ASP A 79 4.44 8.96 -6.41
C ASP A 79 4.57 9.51 -7.84
N GLY A 80 5.80 9.58 -8.34
CA GLY A 80 6.06 9.99 -9.72
C GLY A 80 5.45 9.04 -10.75
N LEU A 81 5.53 7.74 -10.51
CA LEU A 81 4.93 6.73 -11.38
C LEU A 81 3.41 6.87 -11.42
N MET A 82 2.75 6.96 -10.26
CA MET A 82 1.29 7.02 -10.22
C MET A 82 0.74 8.31 -10.81
N ARG A 83 1.47 9.42 -10.63
CA ARG A 83 1.19 10.69 -11.31
C ARG A 83 1.35 10.56 -12.83
N TYR A 84 2.42 9.91 -13.31
CA TYR A 84 2.63 9.62 -14.72
C TYR A 84 1.50 8.77 -15.32
N LEU A 85 1.00 7.78 -14.56
CA LEU A 85 -0.09 6.91 -14.99
C LEU A 85 -1.48 7.56 -14.84
N GLY A 86 -1.59 8.74 -14.23
CA GLY A 86 -2.86 9.42 -13.97
C GLY A 86 -3.77 8.63 -13.02
N LYS A 87 -3.20 7.89 -12.05
CA LYS A 87 -3.96 7.02 -11.16
C LYS A 87 -3.88 7.47 -9.70
N PRO A 88 -5.02 7.53 -8.98
CA PRO A 88 -5.00 7.72 -7.53
C PRO A 88 -4.35 6.50 -6.86
N TYR A 89 -3.63 6.75 -5.77
CA TYR A 89 -2.96 5.69 -5.04
C TYR A 89 -2.76 6.02 -3.56
N CYS A 90 -2.58 4.98 -2.77
CA CYS A 90 -1.91 5.06 -1.47
C CYS A 90 -1.03 3.82 -1.24
N VAL A 91 0.05 4.00 -0.51
CA VAL A 91 0.73 2.86 0.13
C VAL A 91 -0.22 2.31 1.18
N GLY A 92 -0.45 1.01 1.18
CA GLY A 92 -1.43 0.37 2.05
C GLY A 92 -0.96 -0.98 2.58
N LEU A 93 -1.82 -1.60 3.36
CA LEU A 93 -1.61 -2.92 3.95
C LEU A 93 -0.31 -2.98 4.77
N LEU A 94 0.46 -4.08 4.66
CA LEU A 94 1.70 -4.28 5.42
C LEU A 94 2.73 -3.17 5.19
N SER A 95 2.79 -2.60 3.97
CA SER A 95 3.73 -1.51 3.69
C SER A 95 3.37 -0.19 4.37
N ALA A 96 2.09 0.06 4.59
CA ALA A 96 1.67 1.18 5.42
C ALA A 96 1.89 0.89 6.91
N ALA A 97 1.60 -0.33 7.37
CA ALA A 97 1.88 -0.76 8.74
C ALA A 97 3.38 -0.62 9.09
N GLU A 98 4.29 -1.03 8.17
CA GLU A 98 5.74 -0.82 8.31
C GLU A 98 6.11 0.66 8.48
N ILE A 99 5.51 1.54 7.69
CA ILE A 99 5.74 3.01 7.79
C ILE A 99 5.31 3.55 9.15
N TYR A 100 4.29 2.94 9.77
CA TYR A 100 3.84 3.27 11.13
C TYR A 100 4.59 2.52 12.24
N GLY A 101 5.59 1.71 11.88
CA GLY A 101 6.41 0.96 12.82
C GLY A 101 5.78 -0.34 13.33
N ALA A 102 4.68 -0.78 12.74
CA ALA A 102 3.89 -1.95 13.16
C ALA A 102 4.14 -3.21 12.31
N ALA A 103 5.33 -3.39 11.77
CA ALA A 103 5.69 -4.61 11.05
C ALA A 103 6.95 -5.23 11.66
N PRO A 104 6.87 -6.42 12.27
CA PRO A 104 7.99 -7.06 12.98
C PRO A 104 9.14 -7.44 12.05
N GLN A 105 8.90 -7.54 10.75
CA GLN A 105 9.90 -7.78 9.71
C GLN A 105 9.66 -6.89 8.51
N GLN A 106 10.74 -6.36 7.92
CA GLN A 106 10.63 -5.55 6.71
C GLN A 106 9.96 -6.36 5.58
N PRO A 107 8.78 -5.96 5.10
CA PRO A 107 8.09 -6.70 4.06
C PRO A 107 8.92 -6.72 2.78
N MET A 108 9.13 -7.90 2.19
CA MET A 108 9.78 -8.03 0.88
C MET A 108 8.90 -7.45 -0.25
N THR A 109 7.64 -7.21 0.04
CA THR A 109 6.63 -6.71 -0.90
C THR A 109 6.23 -5.29 -0.53
N PHE A 110 6.38 -4.35 -1.48
CA PHE A 110 5.86 -3.00 -1.34
C PHE A 110 4.47 -2.92 -1.98
N THR A 111 3.45 -2.71 -1.15
CA THR A 111 2.04 -2.75 -1.59
C THR A 111 1.46 -1.37 -1.81
N VAL A 112 0.88 -1.18 -2.99
CA VAL A 112 0.21 0.05 -3.41
C VAL A 112 -1.24 -0.26 -3.77
N MET A 113 -2.16 0.39 -3.10
CA MET A 113 -3.58 0.32 -3.43
C MET A 113 -3.92 1.41 -4.46
N THR A 114 -4.68 1.06 -5.48
CA THR A 114 -5.00 1.98 -6.60
C THR A 114 -6.32 1.64 -7.27
N SER A 115 -6.77 2.48 -8.20
CA SER A 115 -7.97 2.26 -9.01
C SER A 115 -7.83 1.11 -10.02
N ASN A 116 -8.96 0.59 -10.48
CA ASN A 116 -9.00 -0.39 -11.57
C ASN A 116 -8.79 0.28 -12.96
N PRO A 117 -8.16 -0.41 -13.92
CA PRO A 117 -7.31 -1.59 -13.76
C PRO A 117 -5.98 -1.21 -13.10
N PRO A 118 -5.40 -2.05 -12.25
CA PRO A 118 -4.12 -1.76 -11.62
C PRO A 118 -2.98 -1.86 -12.63
N PRO A 119 -1.86 -1.14 -12.43
CA PRO A 119 -0.63 -1.39 -13.16
C PRO A 119 -0.12 -2.82 -12.94
N ARG A 120 0.75 -3.30 -13.82
CA ARG A 120 1.38 -4.61 -13.64
C ARG A 120 2.34 -4.59 -12.45
N ASN A 121 2.29 -5.65 -11.64
CA ASN A 121 3.26 -5.88 -10.58
C ASN A 121 4.68 -5.97 -11.15
N ARG A 122 5.66 -5.57 -10.36
CA ARG A 122 7.08 -5.59 -10.73
C ARG A 122 7.91 -6.15 -9.59
N ARG A 123 8.84 -7.02 -9.95
CA ARG A 123 9.84 -7.56 -9.04
C ARG A 123 11.22 -7.10 -9.47
N ASN A 124 11.99 -6.60 -8.54
CA ASN A 124 13.44 -6.40 -8.69
C ASN A 124 14.18 -7.37 -7.75
N SER A 125 15.51 -7.31 -7.72
CA SER A 125 16.31 -8.24 -6.92
C SER A 125 16.05 -8.21 -5.41
N ASN A 126 15.44 -7.13 -4.89
CA ASN A 126 15.33 -6.90 -3.43
C ASN A 126 13.91 -6.60 -2.94
N SER A 127 12.97 -6.32 -3.82
CA SER A 127 11.59 -6.01 -3.45
C SER A 127 10.64 -6.30 -4.59
N GLU A 128 9.45 -6.67 -4.24
CA GLU A 128 8.34 -6.81 -5.18
C GLU A 128 7.37 -5.65 -4.99
N LEU A 129 7.06 -4.93 -6.08
CA LEU A 129 6.00 -3.92 -6.09
C LEU A 129 4.69 -4.57 -6.54
N VAL A 130 3.73 -4.62 -5.62
CA VAL A 130 2.42 -5.22 -5.86
C VAL A 130 1.35 -4.13 -5.83
N PHE A 131 0.49 -4.14 -6.86
CA PHE A 131 -0.67 -3.27 -6.92
C PHE A 131 -1.93 -4.03 -6.56
N VAL A 132 -2.63 -3.53 -5.56
CA VAL A 132 -3.95 -4.03 -5.14
C VAL A 132 -5.01 -3.09 -5.66
N ALA A 133 -5.88 -3.62 -6.54
CA ALA A 133 -6.97 -2.85 -7.09
C ALA A 133 -8.09 -2.66 -6.07
N LYS A 134 -8.58 -1.42 -5.95
CA LYS A 134 -9.74 -1.07 -5.16
C LYS A 134 -10.73 -0.29 -6.02
N ARG A 135 -11.91 -0.86 -6.23
CA ARG A 135 -12.92 -0.30 -7.14
C ARG A 135 -13.37 1.09 -6.72
N GLU A 136 -13.48 1.31 -5.43
CA GLU A 136 -13.91 2.56 -4.82
C GLU A 136 -12.94 3.71 -5.17
N PHE A 137 -11.67 3.40 -5.40
CA PHE A 137 -10.64 4.38 -5.80
C PHE A 137 -10.81 4.91 -7.22
N ASN A 138 -11.72 4.34 -8.03
CA ASN A 138 -12.02 4.90 -9.35
C ASN A 138 -12.65 6.31 -9.28
N LYS A 139 -13.22 6.65 -8.13
CA LYS A 139 -13.77 8.00 -7.85
C LYS A 139 -12.75 8.95 -7.20
N GLY A 140 -11.50 8.51 -7.02
CA GLY A 140 -10.48 9.17 -6.21
C GLY A 140 -10.38 8.60 -4.81
N ILE A 141 -9.47 9.14 -4.02
CA ILE A 141 -9.28 8.77 -2.60
C ILE A 141 -9.41 10.07 -1.81
N PRO A 142 -10.36 10.16 -0.87
CA PRO A 142 -10.49 11.32 0.01
C PRO A 142 -9.20 11.59 0.79
N ASP A 143 -8.83 12.85 0.95
CA ASP A 143 -7.61 13.24 1.67
C ASP A 143 -7.66 12.81 3.15
N GLU A 144 -8.86 12.74 3.74
CA GLU A 144 -9.10 12.30 5.12
C GLU A 144 -8.71 10.84 5.36
N LEU A 145 -8.65 10.02 4.31
CA LEU A 145 -8.21 8.62 4.36
C LEU A 145 -6.70 8.46 4.17
N LEU A 146 -5.98 9.57 3.94
CA LEU A 146 -4.57 9.60 3.58
C LEU A 146 -3.74 10.41 4.55
N ARG A 147 -2.46 10.00 4.70
CA ARG A 147 -1.39 10.81 5.26
C ARG A 147 -0.30 11.05 4.22
N LYS A 148 0.18 12.28 4.15
CA LYS A 148 1.34 12.66 3.32
C LYS A 148 2.61 12.52 4.15
N ILE A 149 3.41 11.51 3.85
CA ILE A 149 4.67 11.24 4.54
C ILE A 149 5.81 11.84 3.71
N LYS A 150 6.63 12.70 4.34
CA LYS A 150 7.80 13.30 3.69
C LYS A 150 8.90 12.25 3.49
N ILE A 151 9.38 12.12 2.28
CA ILE A 151 10.49 11.25 1.88
C ILE A 151 11.57 12.06 1.16
N LYS A 152 12.72 11.43 0.86
CA LYS A 152 13.84 12.10 0.16
C LYS A 152 13.47 12.70 -1.20
N THR A 153 12.49 12.12 -1.88
CA THR A 153 12.07 12.50 -3.24
C THR A 153 10.76 13.31 -3.30
N GLY A 154 10.23 13.73 -2.14
CA GLY A 154 8.98 14.48 -2.06
C GLY A 154 8.04 13.93 -0.99
N TYR A 155 6.81 13.61 -1.37
CA TYR A 155 5.80 13.07 -0.47
C TYR A 155 5.27 11.74 -0.97
N LEU A 156 4.94 10.87 -0.03
CA LEU A 156 4.31 9.58 -0.25
C LEU A 156 2.89 9.64 0.31
N SER A 157 1.89 9.26 -0.49
CA SER A 157 0.52 9.10 0.00
C SER A 157 0.40 7.73 0.66
N VAL A 158 0.04 7.69 1.93
CA VAL A 158 -0.10 6.47 2.74
C VAL A 158 -1.50 6.45 3.34
N SER A 159 -2.16 5.30 3.41
CA SER A 159 -3.43 5.17 4.14
C SER A 159 -3.23 5.54 5.61
N THR A 160 -4.23 6.19 6.25
CA THR A 160 -4.14 6.47 7.69
C THR A 160 -3.99 5.17 8.49
N PRO A 161 -3.51 5.20 9.76
CA PRO A 161 -3.40 3.99 10.58
C PRO A 161 -4.71 3.21 10.68
N GLU A 162 -5.83 3.91 10.85
CA GLU A 162 -7.18 3.35 10.95
C GLU A 162 -7.61 2.66 9.65
N VAL A 163 -7.39 3.33 8.51
CA VAL A 163 -7.66 2.76 7.18
C VAL A 163 -6.74 1.56 6.91
N THR A 164 -5.50 1.63 7.37
CA THR A 164 -4.54 0.52 7.24
C THR A 164 -5.01 -0.69 8.03
N ALA A 165 -5.35 -0.53 9.31
CA ALA A 165 -5.86 -1.60 10.17
C ALA A 165 -7.10 -2.29 9.57
N LEU A 166 -8.07 -1.51 9.11
CA LEU A 166 -9.28 -2.02 8.48
C LEU A 166 -9.00 -2.70 7.12
N SER A 167 -8.07 -2.16 6.33
CA SER A 167 -7.70 -2.71 5.02
C SER A 167 -6.95 -4.04 5.14
N LEU A 168 -6.14 -4.25 6.17
CA LEU A 168 -5.50 -5.55 6.46
C LEU A 168 -6.55 -6.65 6.58
N LEU A 169 -7.68 -6.36 7.23
CA LEU A 169 -8.81 -7.30 7.38
C LEU A 169 -9.69 -7.41 6.11
N GLN A 170 -9.63 -6.43 5.21
CA GLN A 170 -10.27 -6.53 3.90
C GLN A 170 -9.49 -7.44 2.94
N TYR A 171 -8.16 -7.45 3.05
CA TYR A 171 -7.26 -8.19 2.17
C TYR A 171 -6.34 -9.16 2.94
N PRO A 172 -6.88 -10.06 3.79
CA PRO A 172 -6.06 -10.89 4.69
C PRO A 172 -5.10 -11.80 3.92
N LYS A 173 -5.48 -12.30 2.74
CA LYS A 173 -4.60 -13.16 1.92
C LYS A 173 -3.36 -12.43 1.39
N VAL A 174 -3.49 -11.16 1.04
CA VAL A 174 -2.36 -10.32 0.60
C VAL A 174 -1.49 -9.91 1.79
N SER A 175 -2.08 -9.91 2.98
CA SER A 175 -1.45 -9.50 4.25
C SER A 175 -0.89 -10.68 5.06
N GLY A 176 -0.67 -11.84 4.45
CA GLY A 176 -0.05 -13.00 5.11
C GLY A 176 -1.00 -13.88 5.93
N GLY A 177 -2.31 -13.66 5.83
CA GLY A 177 -3.33 -14.42 6.59
C GLY A 177 -3.76 -13.71 7.88
N LEU A 178 -4.83 -14.22 8.47
CA LEU A 178 -5.49 -13.52 9.58
C LEU A 178 -4.65 -13.52 10.88
N SER A 179 -3.85 -14.57 11.12
CA SER A 179 -2.94 -14.64 12.27
C SER A 179 -1.83 -13.58 12.16
N HIS A 180 -1.19 -13.48 11.00
CA HIS A 180 -0.18 -12.44 10.78
C HIS A 180 -0.77 -11.03 10.87
N VAL A 181 -2.00 -10.84 10.35
CA VAL A 181 -2.72 -9.56 10.51
C VAL A 181 -2.94 -9.23 11.99
N LEU A 182 -3.26 -10.23 12.84
CA LEU A 182 -3.42 -10.00 14.28
C LEU A 182 -2.13 -9.48 14.92
N THR A 183 -0.99 -10.11 14.66
CA THR A 183 0.32 -9.67 15.15
C THR A 183 0.63 -8.21 14.74
N VAL A 184 0.37 -7.87 13.46
CA VAL A 184 0.57 -6.49 12.99
C VAL A 184 -0.41 -5.50 13.65
N LEU A 185 -1.66 -5.92 13.88
CA LEU A 185 -2.66 -5.08 14.54
C LEU A 185 -2.31 -4.79 16.00
N GLU A 186 -1.66 -5.69 16.71
CA GLU A 186 -1.23 -5.51 18.09
C GLU A 186 -0.40 -4.22 18.26
N GLU A 187 0.58 -4.00 17.37
CA GLU A 187 1.41 -2.79 17.36
C GLU A 187 0.70 -1.59 16.69
N LEU A 188 0.02 -1.82 15.55
CA LEU A 188 -0.58 -0.75 14.76
C LEU A 188 -1.67 0.01 15.51
N LEU A 189 -2.46 -0.70 16.33
CA LEU A 189 -3.57 -0.11 17.09
C LEU A 189 -3.12 0.91 18.13
N GLU A 190 -1.87 0.91 18.55
CA GLU A 190 -1.30 1.95 19.43
C GLU A 190 -1.28 3.34 18.77
N THR A 191 -1.25 3.37 17.44
CA THR A 191 -1.23 4.61 16.64
C THR A 191 -2.61 5.04 16.13
N CYS A 192 -3.66 4.26 16.41
CA CYS A 192 -5.01 4.45 15.87
C CYS A 192 -5.93 5.20 16.83
N ASP A 193 -6.80 6.05 16.26
CA ASP A 193 -7.93 6.67 16.97
C ASP A 193 -9.21 6.57 16.15
N PHE A 194 -10.03 5.57 16.44
CA PHE A 194 -11.30 5.33 15.74
C PHE A 194 -12.45 6.24 16.19
N SER A 195 -12.24 7.12 17.15
CA SER A 195 -13.26 8.08 17.58
C SER A 195 -13.54 9.18 16.54
N ARG A 196 -12.57 9.43 15.65
CA ARG A 196 -12.57 10.51 14.65
C ARG A 196 -12.55 10.00 13.21
N LEU A 197 -13.17 8.85 12.95
CA LEU A 197 -13.27 8.34 11.59
C LEU A 197 -14.11 9.26 10.71
N PRO A 198 -13.65 9.55 9.47
CA PRO A 198 -14.42 10.36 8.54
C PRO A 198 -15.70 9.64 8.08
N ASP A 199 -16.77 10.38 7.84
CA ASP A 199 -18.06 9.83 7.45
C ASP A 199 -18.00 9.03 6.13
N CYS A 200 -17.10 9.41 5.22
CA CYS A 200 -16.91 8.73 3.94
C CYS A 200 -16.30 7.33 4.05
N ILE A 201 -15.74 6.95 5.22
CA ILE A 201 -14.98 5.69 5.35
C ILE A 201 -15.82 4.46 4.96
N GLY A 202 -17.12 4.47 5.24
CA GLY A 202 -18.06 3.40 4.92
C GLY A 202 -18.23 3.15 3.42
N GLU A 203 -17.90 4.11 2.56
CA GLU A 203 -17.89 3.93 1.10
C GLU A 203 -16.66 3.15 0.64
N TYR A 204 -15.59 3.20 1.41
CA TYR A 204 -14.30 2.61 1.06
C TYR A 204 -14.00 1.30 1.80
N ILE A 205 -14.51 1.14 3.00
CA ILE A 205 -14.24 -0.02 3.86
C ILE A 205 -15.55 -0.74 4.20
N PRO A 206 -15.65 -2.05 3.90
CA PRO A 206 -16.84 -2.85 4.24
C PRO A 206 -17.06 -2.92 5.76
N ILE A 207 -18.32 -2.90 6.16
CA ILE A 207 -18.73 -2.96 7.57
C ILE A 207 -18.20 -4.20 8.28
N SER A 208 -18.02 -5.30 7.55
CA SER A 208 -17.44 -6.55 8.06
C SER A 208 -15.99 -6.40 8.57
N CYS A 209 -15.25 -5.41 8.07
CA CYS A 209 -13.89 -5.13 8.58
C CYS A 209 -13.96 -4.49 9.96
N PHE A 210 -14.92 -3.60 10.20
CA PHE A 210 -15.15 -3.00 11.52
C PHE A 210 -15.61 -4.05 12.54
N GLN A 211 -16.49 -5.00 12.14
CA GLN A 211 -16.90 -6.10 13.01
C GLN A 211 -15.69 -6.95 13.43
N ARG A 212 -14.86 -7.38 12.44
CA ARG A 212 -13.67 -8.19 12.72
C ARG A 212 -12.65 -7.45 13.58
N LEU A 213 -12.34 -6.21 13.22
CA LEU A 213 -11.37 -5.41 13.98
C LEU A 213 -11.85 -5.20 15.42
N GLY A 214 -13.14 -4.85 15.61
CA GLY A 214 -13.69 -4.66 16.93
C GLY A 214 -13.66 -5.92 17.78
N TYR A 215 -14.02 -7.08 17.20
CA TYR A 215 -13.90 -8.37 17.90
C TYR A 215 -12.44 -8.69 18.26
N MET A 216 -11.51 -8.51 17.31
CA MET A 216 -10.08 -8.81 17.57
C MET A 216 -9.52 -7.86 18.63
N SER A 217 -9.82 -6.57 18.56
CA SER A 217 -9.35 -5.58 19.54
C SER A 217 -9.90 -5.87 20.94
N GLU A 218 -11.22 -6.08 21.07
CA GLU A 218 -11.86 -6.24 22.38
C GLU A 218 -11.62 -7.62 22.98
N CYS A 219 -11.81 -8.70 22.18
CA CYS A 219 -11.87 -10.06 22.70
C CYS A 219 -10.51 -10.78 22.67
N ILE A 220 -9.63 -10.45 21.71
CA ILE A 220 -8.33 -11.10 21.57
C ILE A 220 -7.24 -10.23 22.17
N LEU A 221 -7.09 -8.99 21.68
CA LEU A 221 -6.03 -8.07 22.11
C LEU A 221 -6.34 -7.32 23.42
N LYS A 222 -7.54 -7.54 24.00
CA LYS A 222 -8.00 -6.90 25.25
C LYS A 222 -7.98 -5.38 25.23
N ASN A 223 -7.97 -4.76 24.05
CA ASN A 223 -8.04 -3.31 23.86
C ASN A 223 -9.51 -2.84 23.84
N HIS A 224 -10.09 -2.68 25.03
CA HIS A 224 -11.49 -2.31 25.19
C HIS A 224 -11.79 -0.89 24.67
N THR A 225 -10.81 0.03 24.75
CA THR A 225 -10.98 1.40 24.25
C THR A 225 -11.23 1.41 22.74
N ILE A 226 -10.38 0.76 21.97
CA ILE A 226 -10.56 0.63 20.52
C ILE A 226 -11.83 -0.16 20.20
N GLY A 227 -12.12 -1.23 20.95
CA GLY A 227 -13.37 -1.98 20.79
C GLY A 227 -14.60 -1.10 20.95
N GLU A 228 -14.65 -0.24 21.97
CA GLU A 228 -15.76 0.68 22.19
C GLU A 228 -15.91 1.72 21.07
N GLN A 229 -14.81 2.34 20.64
CA GLN A 229 -14.81 3.30 19.54
C GLN A 229 -15.37 2.67 18.25
N LEU A 230 -14.93 1.47 17.90
CA LEU A 230 -15.40 0.72 16.73
C LEU A 230 -16.87 0.33 16.86
N HIS A 231 -17.32 -0.07 18.04
CA HIS A 231 -18.72 -0.42 18.28
C HIS A 231 -19.65 0.78 18.15
N LEU A 232 -19.26 1.93 18.70
CA LEU A 232 -20.00 3.18 18.54
C LEU A 232 -20.09 3.60 17.06
N HIS A 233 -18.99 3.44 16.30
CA HIS A 233 -18.99 3.70 14.87
C HIS A 233 -19.97 2.77 14.13
N LEU A 234 -19.95 1.46 14.43
CA LEU A 234 -20.89 0.50 13.84
C LEU A 234 -22.34 0.85 14.11
N ILE A 235 -22.70 1.19 15.35
CA ILE A 235 -24.07 1.57 15.71
C ILE A 235 -24.49 2.82 14.93
N ARG A 236 -23.64 3.85 14.89
CA ARG A 236 -23.92 5.13 14.23
C ARG A 236 -24.17 4.95 12.73
N HIS A 237 -23.28 4.26 12.03
CA HIS A 237 -23.31 4.19 10.56
C HIS A 237 -24.20 3.08 10.01
N SER A 238 -24.40 1.98 10.73
CA SER A 238 -25.29 0.89 10.29
C SER A 238 -26.70 0.95 10.89
N LYS A 239 -26.93 1.86 11.83
CA LYS A 239 -28.16 1.88 12.66
C LYS A 239 -28.43 0.50 13.30
N GLY A 240 -27.35 -0.22 13.64
CA GLY A 240 -27.42 -1.59 14.17
C GLY A 240 -27.83 -2.67 13.15
N ARG A 241 -28.02 -2.32 11.89
CA ARG A 241 -28.48 -3.23 10.82
C ARG A 241 -27.31 -3.79 10.02
N TYR A 242 -26.52 -4.68 10.60
CA TYR A 242 -25.46 -5.43 9.92
C TYR A 242 -25.61 -6.92 10.16
N GLN A 243 -25.19 -7.72 9.20
CA GLN A 243 -25.37 -9.18 9.22
C GLN A 243 -24.30 -9.87 10.05
N ALA A 244 -24.62 -11.10 10.50
CA ALA A 244 -23.65 -11.98 11.11
C ALA A 244 -22.63 -12.47 10.05
N ILE A 245 -21.36 -12.42 10.40
CA ILE A 245 -20.25 -12.82 9.53
C ILE A 245 -19.36 -13.88 10.19
N ARG A 246 -18.50 -14.50 9.43
CA ARG A 246 -17.41 -15.35 9.95
C ARG A 246 -16.19 -14.50 10.29
N LEU A 247 -15.47 -14.86 11.34
CA LEU A 247 -14.20 -14.24 11.68
C LEU A 247 -13.20 -14.43 10.55
N ASP A 248 -12.96 -15.66 10.13
CA ASP A 248 -12.23 -15.97 8.92
C ASP A 248 -13.19 -16.27 7.75
N SER A 249 -13.18 -15.45 6.74
CA SER A 249 -14.02 -15.63 5.54
C SER A 249 -13.56 -16.82 4.68
N SER A 250 -12.28 -17.23 4.78
CA SER A 250 -11.68 -18.30 3.99
C SER A 250 -11.89 -19.69 4.65
N ALA A 251 -12.03 -19.76 5.96
CA ALA A 251 -12.27 -20.99 6.69
C ALA A 251 -13.74 -21.45 6.64
N PRO A 252 -14.03 -22.74 6.67
CA PRO A 252 -15.41 -23.23 6.69
C PRO A 252 -16.15 -22.79 7.97
N ARG A 253 -17.48 -22.86 7.94
CA ARG A 253 -18.30 -22.60 9.12
C ARG A 253 -18.23 -23.81 10.05
N GLU A 254 -17.78 -23.61 11.27
CA GLU A 254 -17.85 -24.64 12.30
C GLU A 254 -19.31 -24.88 12.73
N LYS A 255 -19.70 -26.17 12.85
CA LYS A 255 -21.07 -26.53 13.23
C LYS A 255 -21.40 -26.17 14.68
N LYS A 256 -20.39 -26.02 15.56
CA LYS A 256 -20.53 -25.72 17.01
C LYS A 256 -19.64 -24.54 17.45
N GLY A 257 -19.31 -23.59 16.53
CA GLY A 257 -18.47 -22.44 16.85
C GLY A 257 -19.16 -21.45 17.79
N PHE A 258 -18.35 -20.75 18.58
CA PHE A 258 -18.83 -19.67 19.43
C PHE A 258 -19.35 -18.50 18.59
N TYR A 259 -20.27 -17.73 19.15
CA TYR A 259 -20.87 -16.56 18.51
C TYR A 259 -20.78 -15.33 19.40
N SER A 260 -20.13 -14.30 18.91
CA SER A 260 -20.11 -12.99 19.56
C SER A 260 -21.38 -12.21 19.18
N LYS A 261 -22.28 -12.01 20.14
CA LYS A 261 -23.52 -11.24 19.93
C LYS A 261 -23.23 -9.76 19.64
N ARG A 262 -22.28 -9.17 20.36
CA ARG A 262 -21.89 -7.77 20.23
C ARG A 262 -21.41 -7.44 18.82
N TRP A 263 -20.52 -8.27 18.27
CA TRP A 263 -19.89 -8.08 16.97
C TRP A 263 -20.61 -8.80 15.83
N LYS A 264 -21.60 -9.63 16.14
CA LYS A 264 -22.31 -10.53 15.19
C LYS A 264 -21.32 -11.38 14.39
N ILE A 265 -20.37 -12.02 15.07
CA ILE A 265 -19.31 -12.83 14.47
C ILE A 265 -19.46 -14.29 14.91
N HIS A 266 -19.44 -15.20 13.92
CA HIS A 266 -19.21 -16.61 14.11
C HIS A 266 -17.70 -16.86 14.18
N ILE A 267 -17.23 -17.36 15.32
CA ILE A 267 -15.82 -17.66 15.58
C ILE A 267 -15.57 -19.04 14.99
N ASN A 268 -14.88 -19.07 13.85
CA ASN A 268 -14.60 -20.28 13.06
C ASN A 268 -13.09 -20.48 12.86
N THR A 269 -12.27 -19.81 13.64
CA THR A 269 -10.82 -19.96 13.68
C THR A 269 -10.32 -19.54 15.06
N HIS A 270 -9.26 -20.18 15.52
CA HIS A 270 -8.60 -19.82 16.76
C HIS A 270 -7.44 -18.89 16.44
N LEU A 271 -7.47 -17.68 17.00
CA LEU A 271 -6.41 -16.69 16.88
C LEU A 271 -5.88 -16.42 18.28
N VAL A 272 -4.56 -16.48 18.43
CA VAL A 272 -3.85 -16.20 19.68
C VAL A 272 -2.93 -15.00 19.41
N SER A 273 -2.83 -14.05 20.31
CA SER A 273 -1.85 -12.99 20.23
C SER A 273 -0.51 -13.51 20.75
N ASP A 274 0.60 -12.97 20.21
CA ASP A 274 1.95 -13.36 20.63
C ASP A 274 2.22 -12.96 22.11
N SER A 275 1.41 -12.06 22.68
CA SER A 275 1.48 -11.64 24.08
C SER A 275 0.89 -12.67 25.08
N ASP A 276 0.13 -13.66 24.63
CA ASP A 276 -0.43 -14.70 25.49
C ASP A 276 0.54 -15.88 25.75
N ASP A 277 1.72 -15.90 25.11
CA ASP A 277 2.76 -16.94 25.26
C ASP A 277 3.83 -16.60 26.31
N THR A 278 3.65 -15.55 27.12
CA THR A 278 4.51 -15.16 28.25
C THR A 278 3.73 -15.21 29.55
#